data_64f8f46ecf4dd5a8a2b95d1286adc405
#
_entry.id   64f8f46ecf4dd5a8a2b95d1286adc405
#
_cell.length_a   1.000
_cell.length_b   1.000
_cell.length_c   1.000
_cell.angle_alpha   90.00
_cell.angle_beta   90.00
_cell.angle_gamma   90.00
#
_symmetry.space_group_name_H-M   'P 1'
#
loop_
_entity.id
_entity.type
_entity.pdbx_description
1 polymer ?
#
loop_
_entity_poly.entity_id
_entity_poly.type
_entity_poly.pdbx_seq_one_letter_code
_entity_poly.pdbx_strand_id
1 'polypeptide(L)'
;MTPPQEPALVTCVIASRNRRQDLLVSLPRHEAPVVLVDNASTDDTVAAVARAHPEVTVVPLPENVGAVARTIGVAHAGTPFVAFTDDDSWWAPGDLARAVEVMRAHPRLGLLAARILVGPEDRLDPVCTEMADSPLRREPDLPGPSLLGFVACAALVRVEAFTAVGGFDDVVRFPGEEERVALDLAAAGWGLAYVDEVTVHHHPSTHRDANTVRQTGIWRSRVLTALMRYPLPALAGQLLRAARAGRPGVRGLASAVPRVPAALRARRVLPTTVMTGVRELQG
;
A
#
# COMPACT_ATOMS: atom_id res chain seq x y z
N MET A 1 5.54 -13.93 38.54
CA MET A 1 6.06 -14.28 37.20
C MET A 1 4.96 -13.89 36.21
N THR A 2 5.20 -12.86 35.41
CA THR A 2 4.32 -12.52 34.27
C THR A 2 4.37 -13.68 33.28
N PRO A 3 3.24 -14.20 32.80
CA PRO A 3 3.26 -15.25 31.78
C PRO A 3 4.07 -14.75 30.56
N PRO A 4 4.79 -15.64 29.86
CA PRO A 4 5.50 -15.25 28.64
C PRO A 4 4.48 -14.63 27.69
N GLN A 5 4.70 -13.39 27.29
CA GLN A 5 3.90 -12.74 26.25
C GLN A 5 4.07 -13.55 24.96
N GLU A 6 2.97 -14.00 24.39
CA GLU A 6 3.02 -14.62 23.07
C GLU A 6 3.68 -13.65 22.08
N PRO A 7 4.53 -14.16 21.19
CA PRO A 7 5.20 -13.28 20.22
C PRO A 7 4.15 -12.59 19.35
N ALA A 8 4.34 -11.30 19.12
CA ALA A 8 3.46 -10.53 18.26
C ALA A 8 3.41 -11.17 16.85
N LEU A 9 2.21 -11.29 16.28
CA LEU A 9 2.00 -11.85 14.95
C LEU A 9 2.01 -10.78 13.85
N VAL A 10 1.86 -9.52 14.22
CA VAL A 10 1.78 -8.39 13.30
C VAL A 10 2.56 -7.20 13.82
N THR A 11 3.15 -6.44 12.91
CA THR A 11 3.80 -5.15 13.16
C THR A 11 3.14 -4.10 12.27
N CYS A 12 2.85 -2.92 12.83
CA CYS A 12 2.45 -1.76 12.04
C CYS A 12 3.70 -1.11 11.44
N VAL A 13 3.70 -0.88 10.13
CA VAL A 13 4.79 -0.19 9.43
C VAL A 13 4.27 1.13 8.88
N ILE A 14 4.91 2.21 9.33
CA ILE A 14 4.60 3.59 8.95
C ILE A 14 5.81 4.15 8.17
N ALA A 15 5.57 4.73 6.99
CA ALA A 15 6.56 5.52 6.27
C ALA A 15 6.13 6.99 6.29
N SER A 16 6.90 7.86 6.93
CA SER A 16 6.51 9.24 7.17
C SER A 16 7.64 10.22 6.89
N ARG A 17 7.30 11.48 6.63
CA ARG A 17 8.26 12.57 6.47
C ARG A 17 7.66 13.91 6.88
N ASN A 18 8.29 14.57 7.87
CA ASN A 18 7.84 15.88 8.37
C ASN A 18 6.37 15.86 8.85
N ARG A 19 6.00 14.85 9.64
CA ARG A 19 4.63 14.60 10.12
C ARG A 19 4.55 14.44 11.63
N ARG A 20 5.37 15.20 12.36
CA ARG A 20 5.44 15.11 13.82
C ARG A 20 4.06 15.14 14.50
N GLN A 21 3.20 16.10 14.11
CA GLN A 21 1.92 16.29 14.78
C GLN A 21 0.97 15.12 14.52
N ASP A 22 0.89 14.67 13.27
CA ASP A 22 0.04 13.54 12.87
C ASP A 22 0.47 12.26 13.58
N LEU A 23 1.78 11.98 13.62
CA LEU A 23 2.35 10.80 14.32
C LEU A 23 2.07 10.81 15.83
N LEU A 24 2.23 11.94 16.52
CA LEU A 24 1.94 12.02 17.95
C LEU A 24 0.46 11.78 18.28
N VAL A 25 -0.43 11.96 17.30
CA VAL A 25 -1.87 11.67 17.43
C VAL A 25 -2.17 10.21 17.08
N SER A 26 -1.56 9.64 16.06
CA SER A 26 -1.86 8.28 15.58
C SER A 26 -1.14 7.18 16.35
N LEU A 27 0.13 7.38 16.74
CA LEU A 27 0.96 6.36 17.40
C LEU A 27 0.30 5.73 18.64
N PRO A 28 -0.33 6.49 19.56
CA PRO A 28 -0.99 5.90 20.73
C PRO A 28 -2.18 4.99 20.43
N ARG A 29 -2.66 4.96 19.18
CA ARG A 29 -3.82 4.18 18.75
C ARG A 29 -3.46 2.82 18.15
N HIS A 30 -2.17 2.55 17.96
CA HIS A 30 -1.73 1.25 17.45
C HIS A 30 -1.64 0.22 18.57
N GLU A 31 -2.30 -0.92 18.37
CA GLU A 31 -2.33 -2.05 19.33
C GLU A 31 -1.20 -3.08 19.11
N ALA A 32 -0.37 -2.88 18.09
CA ALA A 32 0.75 -3.75 17.73
C ALA A 32 2.07 -2.97 17.77
N PRO A 33 3.22 -3.66 17.84
CA PRO A 33 4.52 -3.02 17.69
C PRO A 33 4.59 -2.17 16.43
N VAL A 34 5.21 -1.00 16.50
CA VAL A 34 5.34 -0.05 15.40
C VAL A 34 6.78 0.06 14.94
N VAL A 35 6.98 -0.04 13.63
CA VAL A 35 8.21 0.36 12.93
C VAL A 35 7.90 1.62 12.14
N LEU A 36 8.45 2.75 12.58
CA LEU A 36 8.39 4.02 11.88
C LEU A 36 9.64 4.21 11.02
N VAL A 37 9.48 4.20 9.71
CA VAL A 37 10.55 4.55 8.78
C VAL A 37 10.45 6.04 8.48
N ASP A 38 11.37 6.80 9.05
CA ASP A 38 11.48 8.24 8.79
C ASP A 38 12.17 8.47 7.45
N ASN A 39 11.43 8.99 6.51
CA ASN A 39 11.82 9.17 5.10
C ASN A 39 12.58 10.49 4.89
N ALA A 40 13.66 10.68 5.67
CA ALA A 40 14.50 11.89 5.71
C ALA A 40 13.73 13.16 6.14
N SER A 41 13.11 13.14 7.32
CA SER A 41 12.55 14.35 7.91
C SER A 41 13.64 15.41 8.18
N THR A 42 13.25 16.67 7.99
CA THR A 42 14.12 17.84 8.22
C THR A 42 13.70 18.65 9.44
N ASP A 43 12.57 18.26 10.05
CA ASP A 43 12.07 18.79 11.32
C ASP A 43 12.46 17.90 12.50
N ASP A 44 11.90 18.16 13.68
CA ASP A 44 12.17 17.36 14.89
C ASP A 44 11.31 16.09 15.04
N THR A 45 10.70 15.57 13.94
CA THR A 45 9.83 14.39 13.95
C THR A 45 10.47 13.21 14.67
N VAL A 46 11.68 12.81 14.28
CA VAL A 46 12.39 11.66 14.88
C VAL A 46 12.61 11.86 16.39
N ALA A 47 13.10 13.04 16.77
CA ALA A 47 13.39 13.32 18.19
C ALA A 47 12.11 13.41 19.03
N ALA A 48 11.02 13.91 18.46
CA ALA A 48 9.73 14.00 19.15
C ALA A 48 9.11 12.62 19.37
N VAL A 49 9.12 11.75 18.36
CA VAL A 49 8.63 10.38 18.46
C VAL A 49 9.46 9.58 19.45
N ALA A 50 10.79 9.62 19.37
CA ALA A 50 11.68 8.89 20.28
C ALA A 50 11.48 9.29 21.76
N ARG A 51 11.10 10.54 22.04
CA ARG A 51 10.80 11.01 23.41
C ARG A 51 9.43 10.58 23.88
N ALA A 52 8.41 10.67 23.01
CA ALA A 52 7.02 10.42 23.40
C ALA A 52 6.66 8.93 23.35
N HIS A 53 7.28 8.18 22.46
CA HIS A 53 7.00 6.79 22.15
C HIS A 53 8.29 5.98 22.07
N PRO A 54 8.99 5.74 23.19
CA PRO A 54 10.26 4.98 23.23
C PRO A 54 10.09 3.51 22.83
N GLU A 55 8.86 2.99 22.80
CA GLU A 55 8.51 1.65 22.34
C GLU A 55 8.50 1.51 20.82
N VAL A 56 8.44 2.62 20.08
CA VAL A 56 8.44 2.62 18.62
C VAL A 56 9.85 2.43 18.08
N THR A 57 10.01 1.45 17.18
CA THR A 57 11.26 1.28 16.44
C THR A 57 11.35 2.33 15.33
N VAL A 58 12.20 3.34 15.49
CA VAL A 58 12.42 4.38 14.51
C VAL A 58 13.60 4.02 13.60
N VAL A 59 13.38 4.02 12.29
CA VAL A 59 14.40 3.76 11.26
C VAL A 59 14.59 5.03 10.41
N PRO A 60 15.56 5.91 10.75
CA PRO A 60 15.79 7.13 10.00
C PRO A 60 16.56 6.84 8.70
N LEU A 61 16.06 7.36 7.59
CA LEU A 61 16.73 7.24 6.28
C LEU A 61 17.49 8.52 5.94
N PRO A 62 18.64 8.40 5.21
CA PRO A 62 19.44 9.56 4.81
C PRO A 62 18.79 10.38 3.70
N GLU A 63 17.86 9.78 2.94
CA GLU A 63 17.16 10.42 1.82
C GLU A 63 15.72 9.92 1.71
N ASN A 64 14.87 10.69 1.03
CA ASN A 64 13.49 10.29 0.76
C ASN A 64 13.42 9.27 -0.39
N VAL A 65 13.21 8.01 -0.04
CA VAL A 65 13.07 6.90 -0.98
C VAL A 65 11.61 6.61 -1.39
N GLY A 66 10.67 7.45 -0.97
CA GLY A 66 9.23 7.25 -1.25
C GLY A 66 8.69 5.97 -0.62
N ALA A 67 7.87 5.23 -1.38
CA ALA A 67 7.20 4.01 -0.89
C ALA A 67 8.17 2.86 -0.55
N VAL A 68 9.40 2.87 -1.04
CA VAL A 68 10.45 1.89 -0.68
C VAL A 68 10.68 1.87 0.85
N ALA A 69 10.44 2.99 1.54
CA ALA A 69 10.49 3.07 3.00
C ALA A 69 9.59 2.00 3.66
N ARG A 70 8.41 1.68 3.10
CA ARG A 70 7.56 0.59 3.62
C ARG A 70 8.21 -0.78 3.44
N THR A 71 8.91 -1.03 2.33
CA THR A 71 9.68 -2.27 2.13
C THR A 71 10.82 -2.39 3.13
N ILE A 72 11.50 -1.28 3.44
CA ILE A 72 12.52 -1.24 4.49
C ILE A 72 11.88 -1.54 5.86
N GLY A 73 10.72 -0.95 6.16
CA GLY A 73 9.98 -1.22 7.40
C GLY A 73 9.59 -2.70 7.55
N VAL A 74 9.16 -3.36 6.48
CA VAL A 74 8.86 -4.81 6.50
C VAL A 74 10.09 -5.62 6.89
N ALA A 75 11.26 -5.27 6.41
CA ALA A 75 12.51 -5.95 6.79
C ALA A 75 12.88 -5.81 8.28
N HIS A 76 12.33 -4.81 8.98
CA HIS A 76 12.53 -4.59 10.42
C HIS A 76 11.39 -5.15 11.29
N ALA A 77 10.29 -5.61 10.69
CA ALA A 77 9.09 -5.99 11.44
C ALA A 77 9.26 -7.26 12.30
N GLY A 78 10.01 -8.26 11.84
CA GLY A 78 10.25 -9.52 12.58
C GLY A 78 9.00 -10.39 12.80
N THR A 79 7.84 -10.05 12.23
CA THR A 79 6.55 -10.72 12.37
C THR A 79 6.07 -11.31 11.04
N PRO A 80 5.21 -12.36 11.04
CA PRO A 80 4.72 -12.97 9.81
C PRO A 80 3.77 -12.07 9.00
N PHE A 81 3.16 -11.08 9.65
CA PHE A 81 2.27 -10.12 9.01
C PHE A 81 2.72 -8.69 9.28
N VAL A 82 2.47 -7.80 8.32
CA VAL A 82 2.68 -6.37 8.45
C VAL A 82 1.41 -5.62 8.07
N ALA A 83 0.96 -4.76 8.95
CA ALA A 83 -0.09 -3.78 8.66
C ALA A 83 0.57 -2.48 8.21
N PHE A 84 0.33 -2.07 6.98
CA PHE A 84 0.71 -0.73 6.54
C PHE A 84 -0.30 0.28 7.09
N THR A 85 0.23 1.34 7.64
CA THR A 85 -0.52 2.52 8.09
C THR A 85 0.21 3.78 7.65
N ASP A 86 -0.51 4.88 7.53
CA ASP A 86 0.07 6.19 7.30
C ASP A 86 0.20 6.95 8.64
N ASP A 87 0.86 8.08 8.63
CA ASP A 87 1.05 8.92 9.83
C ASP A 87 -0.28 9.47 10.40
N ASP A 88 -1.36 9.38 9.63
CA ASP A 88 -2.70 9.86 9.95
C ASP A 88 -3.78 8.77 9.91
N SER A 89 -3.38 7.48 10.02
CA SER A 89 -4.30 6.34 10.01
C SER A 89 -3.99 5.30 11.10
N TRP A 90 -4.99 4.53 11.53
CA TRP A 90 -4.87 3.45 12.52
C TRP A 90 -6.01 2.46 12.40
N TRP A 91 -5.78 1.21 12.78
CA TRP A 91 -6.81 0.18 12.82
C TRP A 91 -7.76 0.41 13.99
N ALA A 92 -9.05 0.14 13.79
CA ALA A 92 -10.02 0.19 14.88
C ALA A 92 -9.67 -0.83 15.99
N PRO A 93 -10.02 -0.56 17.25
CA PRO A 93 -9.68 -1.43 18.37
C PRO A 93 -10.15 -2.87 18.13
N GLY A 94 -9.22 -3.84 18.25
CA GLY A 94 -9.44 -5.27 18.02
C GLY A 94 -9.48 -5.72 16.55
N ASP A 95 -9.62 -4.80 15.60
CA ASP A 95 -9.79 -5.18 14.19
C ASP A 95 -8.47 -5.66 13.56
N LEU A 96 -7.33 -5.18 14.04
CA LEU A 96 -6.03 -5.69 13.58
C LEU A 96 -5.82 -7.16 13.97
N ALA A 97 -6.22 -7.55 15.20
CA ALA A 97 -6.17 -8.93 15.64
C ALA A 97 -7.12 -9.82 14.81
N ARG A 98 -8.34 -9.34 14.56
CA ARG A 98 -9.29 -10.03 13.67
C ARG A 98 -8.75 -10.19 12.25
N ALA A 99 -8.12 -9.17 11.69
CA ALA A 99 -7.49 -9.24 10.36
C ALA A 99 -6.38 -10.31 10.30
N VAL A 100 -5.58 -10.46 11.37
CA VAL A 100 -4.57 -11.52 11.49
C VAL A 100 -5.24 -12.91 11.52
N GLU A 101 -6.35 -13.08 12.22
CA GLU A 101 -7.09 -14.35 12.23
C GLU A 101 -7.62 -14.70 10.82
N VAL A 102 -8.16 -13.72 10.09
CA VAL A 102 -8.57 -13.90 8.69
C VAL A 102 -7.39 -14.33 7.82
N MET A 103 -6.22 -13.68 7.96
CA MET A 103 -5.01 -14.06 7.22
C MET A 103 -4.53 -15.48 7.54
N ARG A 104 -4.68 -15.91 8.79
CA ARG A 104 -4.32 -17.27 9.23
C ARG A 104 -5.28 -18.33 8.69
N ALA A 105 -6.58 -18.00 8.64
CA ALA A 105 -7.61 -18.89 8.12
C ALA A 105 -7.53 -19.07 6.60
N HIS A 106 -6.89 -18.14 5.88
CA HIS A 106 -6.78 -18.15 4.42
C HIS A 106 -5.29 -18.13 3.99
N PRO A 107 -4.62 -19.29 3.95
CA PRO A 107 -3.16 -19.36 3.70
C PRO A 107 -2.71 -18.76 2.36
N ARG A 108 -3.57 -18.77 1.33
CA ARG A 108 -3.28 -18.16 0.03
C ARG A 108 -3.50 -16.65 -0.01
N LEU A 109 -4.12 -16.07 1.03
CA LEU A 109 -4.30 -14.63 1.12
C LEU A 109 -2.95 -13.95 1.39
N GLY A 110 -2.44 -13.25 0.39
CA GLY A 110 -1.19 -12.47 0.48
C GLY A 110 -1.42 -11.04 0.96
N LEU A 111 -2.62 -10.49 0.70
CA LEU A 111 -3.00 -9.14 1.10
C LEU A 111 -4.49 -9.06 1.44
N LEU A 112 -4.79 -8.47 2.59
CA LEU A 112 -6.12 -8.09 3.04
C LEU A 112 -6.23 -6.56 2.95
N ALA A 113 -7.27 -6.05 2.27
CA ALA A 113 -7.64 -4.64 2.27
C ALA A 113 -8.83 -4.43 3.19
N ALA A 114 -8.68 -3.54 4.18
CA ALA A 114 -9.69 -3.23 5.17
C ALA A 114 -10.66 -2.14 4.71
N ARG A 115 -11.80 -2.03 5.37
CA ARG A 115 -12.70 -0.88 5.27
C ARG A 115 -11.97 0.38 5.76
N ILE A 116 -12.19 1.50 5.08
CA ILE A 116 -11.61 2.80 5.43
C ILE A 116 -12.70 3.78 5.81
N LEU A 117 -12.59 4.33 7.01
CA LEU A 117 -13.44 5.41 7.49
C LEU A 117 -12.63 6.71 7.53
N VAL A 118 -13.14 7.76 6.86
CA VAL A 118 -12.41 9.00 6.62
C VAL A 118 -12.95 10.14 7.49
N GLY A 119 -12.03 10.81 8.18
CA GLY A 119 -12.29 11.98 8.98
C GLY A 119 -12.98 11.67 10.31
N PRO A 120 -13.21 12.70 11.14
CA PRO A 120 -13.82 12.54 12.45
C PRO A 120 -15.30 12.11 12.38
N GLU A 121 -15.95 12.22 11.23
CA GLU A 121 -17.34 11.78 10.98
C GLU A 121 -17.40 10.32 10.49
N ASP A 122 -16.30 9.61 10.45
CA ASP A 122 -16.20 8.20 10.00
C ASP A 122 -16.92 7.94 8.66
N ARG A 123 -16.73 8.82 7.69
CA ARG A 123 -17.34 8.66 6.36
C ARG A 123 -16.65 7.51 5.62
N LEU A 124 -17.45 6.61 5.04
CA LEU A 124 -16.91 5.54 4.22
C LEU A 124 -16.09 6.13 3.05
N ASP A 125 -14.85 5.69 2.86
CA ASP A 125 -14.07 6.04 1.68
C ASP A 125 -14.73 5.41 0.43
N PRO A 126 -14.96 6.18 -0.65
CA PRO A 126 -15.55 5.64 -1.88
C PRO A 126 -14.82 4.42 -2.45
N VAL A 127 -13.52 4.29 -2.23
CA VAL A 127 -12.75 3.12 -2.66
C VAL A 127 -13.25 1.81 -2.04
N CYS A 128 -13.85 1.86 -0.85
CA CYS A 128 -14.43 0.67 -0.20
C CYS A 128 -15.62 0.11 -1.00
N THR A 129 -16.46 1.00 -1.54
CA THR A 129 -17.55 0.58 -2.45
C THR A 129 -16.98 -0.05 -3.73
N GLU A 130 -15.95 0.58 -4.32
CA GLU A 130 -15.28 0.01 -5.50
C GLU A 130 -14.67 -1.36 -5.23
N MET A 131 -14.06 -1.58 -4.05
CA MET A 131 -13.51 -2.87 -3.64
C MET A 131 -14.60 -3.91 -3.34
N ALA A 132 -15.70 -3.51 -2.69
CA ALA A 132 -16.83 -4.39 -2.39
C ALA A 132 -17.54 -4.86 -3.66
N ASP A 133 -17.68 -3.97 -4.64
CA ASP A 133 -18.33 -4.21 -5.93
C ASP A 133 -17.35 -4.69 -7.01
N SER A 134 -16.16 -5.18 -6.62
CA SER A 134 -15.15 -5.65 -7.55
C SER A 134 -15.75 -6.63 -8.57
N PRO A 135 -15.60 -6.38 -9.89
CA PRO A 135 -16.12 -7.26 -10.94
C PRO A 135 -15.32 -8.56 -11.09
N LEU A 136 -14.19 -8.67 -10.38
CA LEU A 136 -13.33 -9.83 -10.46
C LEU A 136 -14.04 -11.07 -9.90
N ARG A 137 -13.72 -12.23 -10.49
CA ARG A 137 -14.25 -13.51 -10.01
C ARG A 137 -13.94 -13.68 -8.51
N ARG A 138 -14.97 -13.95 -7.71
CA ARG A 138 -14.80 -14.38 -6.32
C ARG A 138 -14.14 -15.75 -6.28
N GLU A 139 -13.09 -15.86 -5.47
CA GLU A 139 -12.37 -17.11 -5.26
C GLU A 139 -12.85 -17.74 -3.93
N PRO A 140 -13.24 -19.03 -3.93
CA PRO A 140 -13.92 -19.64 -2.76
C PRO A 140 -13.00 -19.79 -1.53
N ASP A 141 -11.70 -19.70 -1.71
CA ASP A 141 -10.69 -19.78 -0.66
C ASP A 141 -10.22 -18.40 -0.17
N LEU A 142 -10.84 -17.31 -0.66
CA LEU A 142 -10.60 -15.96 -0.18
C LEU A 142 -11.79 -15.44 0.64
N PRO A 143 -11.54 -14.57 1.64
CA PRO A 143 -12.56 -14.13 2.60
C PRO A 143 -13.58 -13.12 2.04
N GLY A 144 -13.32 -12.55 0.87
CA GLY A 144 -14.14 -11.49 0.28
C GLY A 144 -13.91 -11.29 -1.21
N PRO A 145 -14.38 -10.16 -1.78
CA PRO A 145 -14.17 -9.81 -3.18
C PRO A 145 -12.67 -9.78 -3.53
N SER A 146 -12.33 -10.40 -4.68
CA SER A 146 -10.95 -10.42 -5.17
C SER A 146 -10.54 -9.03 -5.67
N LEU A 147 -9.27 -8.67 -5.47
CA LEU A 147 -8.71 -7.36 -5.83
C LEU A 147 -7.46 -7.49 -6.71
N LEU A 148 -7.18 -6.44 -7.50
CA LEU A 148 -5.89 -6.20 -8.17
C LEU A 148 -5.36 -4.79 -7.86
N GLY A 149 -5.79 -4.21 -6.75
CA GLY A 149 -5.35 -2.94 -6.20
C GLY A 149 -5.69 -2.87 -4.72
N PHE A 150 -5.09 -1.94 -4.00
CA PHE A 150 -5.37 -1.70 -2.58
C PHE A 150 -4.98 -0.26 -2.20
N VAL A 151 -5.31 0.15 -1.00
CA VAL A 151 -4.84 1.41 -0.40
C VAL A 151 -3.88 1.06 0.73
N ALA A 152 -2.64 1.54 0.64
CA ALA A 152 -1.58 1.11 1.55
C ALA A 152 -1.91 1.37 3.02
N CYS A 153 -2.54 2.51 3.36
CA CYS A 153 -2.85 2.85 4.76
C CYS A 153 -3.86 1.91 5.45
N ALA A 154 -4.48 0.98 4.71
CA ALA A 154 -5.47 0.04 5.21
C ALA A 154 -5.22 -1.39 4.69
N ALA A 155 -3.96 -1.77 4.56
CA ALA A 155 -3.58 -3.09 4.04
C ALA A 155 -2.80 -3.90 5.07
N LEU A 156 -3.21 -5.16 5.27
CA LEU A 156 -2.44 -6.17 5.99
C LEU A 156 -1.83 -7.14 4.98
N VAL A 157 -0.51 -7.29 5.01
CA VAL A 157 0.22 -8.17 4.09
C VAL A 157 0.87 -9.34 4.81
N ARG A 158 0.90 -10.49 4.13
CA ARG A 158 1.76 -11.61 4.50
C ARG A 158 3.19 -11.27 4.09
N VAL A 159 4.13 -11.23 5.05
CA VAL A 159 5.51 -10.82 4.79
C VAL A 159 6.17 -11.72 3.75
N GLU A 160 5.96 -13.02 3.80
CA GLU A 160 6.44 -13.97 2.79
C GLU A 160 5.99 -13.57 1.37
N ALA A 161 4.69 -13.31 1.18
CA ALA A 161 4.12 -12.92 -0.11
C ALA A 161 4.69 -11.59 -0.62
N PHE A 162 4.71 -10.59 0.26
CA PHE A 162 5.19 -9.25 -0.08
C PHE A 162 6.69 -9.24 -0.44
N THR A 163 7.50 -10.00 0.31
CA THR A 163 8.94 -10.12 0.09
C THR A 163 9.25 -10.90 -1.20
N ALA A 164 8.50 -11.98 -1.47
CA ALA A 164 8.67 -12.79 -2.69
C ALA A 164 8.48 -11.99 -3.98
N VAL A 165 7.65 -10.92 -3.96
CA VAL A 165 7.44 -10.05 -5.12
C VAL A 165 8.32 -8.77 -5.09
N GLY A 166 9.20 -8.64 -4.09
CA GLY A 166 10.14 -7.54 -3.95
C GLY A 166 9.56 -6.26 -3.34
N GLY A 167 8.34 -6.30 -2.78
CA GLY A 167 7.73 -5.15 -2.13
C GLY A 167 7.56 -3.92 -3.02
N PHE A 168 7.58 -2.73 -2.47
CA PHE A 168 7.63 -1.47 -3.22
C PHE A 168 9.03 -1.21 -3.76
N ASP A 169 9.12 -0.69 -4.98
CA ASP A 169 10.39 -0.38 -5.68
C ASP A 169 10.55 1.13 -5.95
N ASP A 170 11.73 1.51 -6.42
CA ASP A 170 12.07 2.90 -6.74
C ASP A 170 11.66 3.33 -8.16
N VAL A 171 11.19 2.41 -8.99
CA VAL A 171 10.74 2.69 -10.36
C VAL A 171 9.34 3.30 -10.32
N VAL A 172 8.40 2.63 -9.62
CA VAL A 172 7.02 3.10 -9.48
C VAL A 172 6.88 3.77 -8.10
N ARG A 173 7.07 5.08 -8.09
CA ARG A 173 7.00 5.88 -6.85
C ARG A 173 5.61 6.46 -6.62
N PHE A 174 5.32 6.76 -5.36
CA PHE A 174 4.09 7.44 -4.93
C PHE A 174 3.72 8.65 -5.85
N PRO A 175 2.45 8.83 -6.15
CA PRO A 175 1.32 7.95 -5.85
C PRO A 175 1.07 6.87 -6.93
N GLY A 176 0.42 5.77 -6.55
CA GLY A 176 -0.06 4.69 -7.45
C GLY A 176 0.91 3.52 -7.59
N GLU A 177 1.80 3.34 -6.62
CA GLU A 177 2.74 2.22 -6.54
C GLU A 177 2.07 0.91 -6.11
N GLU A 178 0.91 0.97 -5.46
CA GLU A 178 0.18 -0.18 -4.95
C GLU A 178 -0.28 -1.12 -6.09
N GLU A 179 -0.68 -0.55 -7.24
CA GLU A 179 -1.10 -1.34 -8.40
C GLU A 179 -0.04 -2.35 -8.82
N ARG A 180 1.23 -1.94 -8.89
CA ARG A 180 2.31 -2.84 -9.29
C ARG A 180 2.49 -3.99 -8.28
N VAL A 181 2.45 -3.71 -6.98
CA VAL A 181 2.57 -4.74 -5.93
C VAL A 181 1.39 -5.70 -6.00
N ALA A 182 0.17 -5.20 -6.14
CA ALA A 182 -1.04 -6.02 -6.26
C ALA A 182 -0.96 -6.98 -7.45
N LEU A 183 -0.55 -6.48 -8.62
CA LEU A 183 -0.40 -7.28 -9.84
C LEU A 183 0.69 -8.35 -9.69
N ASP A 184 1.80 -8.03 -9.03
CA ASP A 184 2.88 -8.98 -8.80
C ASP A 184 2.48 -10.08 -7.80
N LEU A 185 1.75 -9.74 -6.75
CA LEU A 185 1.17 -10.72 -5.82
C LEU A 185 0.22 -11.68 -6.55
N ALA A 186 -0.71 -11.15 -7.34
CA ALA A 186 -1.63 -11.97 -8.12
C ALA A 186 -0.90 -12.86 -9.15
N ALA A 187 0.15 -12.34 -9.80
CA ALA A 187 0.97 -13.11 -10.74
C ALA A 187 1.79 -14.22 -10.06
N ALA A 188 2.13 -14.06 -8.79
CA ALA A 188 2.78 -15.07 -7.95
C ALA A 188 1.80 -16.08 -7.36
N GLY A 189 0.48 -15.97 -7.64
CA GLY A 189 -0.56 -16.89 -7.17
C GLY A 189 -1.15 -16.51 -5.81
N TRP A 190 -0.75 -15.38 -5.22
CA TRP A 190 -1.34 -14.89 -3.98
C TRP A 190 -2.71 -14.25 -4.23
N GLY A 191 -3.65 -14.49 -3.31
CA GLY A 191 -4.94 -13.81 -3.29
C GLY A 191 -4.83 -12.42 -2.67
N LEU A 192 -5.63 -11.50 -3.17
CA LEU A 192 -5.90 -10.21 -2.55
C LEU A 192 -7.41 -10.09 -2.36
N ALA A 193 -7.86 -9.69 -1.18
CA ALA A 193 -9.29 -9.60 -0.89
C ALA A 193 -9.64 -8.36 -0.06
N TYR A 194 -10.83 -7.82 -0.33
CA TYR A 194 -11.45 -6.83 0.54
C TYR A 194 -12.20 -7.53 1.67
N VAL A 195 -12.03 -7.04 2.90
CA VAL A 195 -12.66 -7.56 4.11
C VAL A 195 -13.34 -6.40 4.84
N ASP A 196 -14.66 -6.33 4.70
CA ASP A 196 -15.49 -5.23 5.22
C ASP A 196 -15.66 -5.25 6.76
N GLU A 197 -15.38 -6.40 7.40
CA GLU A 197 -15.53 -6.61 8.84
C GLU A 197 -14.38 -6.02 9.67
N VAL A 198 -13.33 -5.54 9.05
CA VAL A 198 -12.19 -4.90 9.73
C VAL A 198 -11.98 -3.48 9.20
N THR A 199 -11.76 -2.56 10.11
CA THR A 199 -11.84 -1.12 9.85
C THR A 199 -10.52 -0.42 10.15
N VAL A 200 -10.19 0.54 9.30
CA VAL A 200 -9.09 1.51 9.50
C VAL A 200 -9.68 2.92 9.50
N HIS A 201 -9.33 3.72 10.49
CA HIS A 201 -9.62 5.15 10.53
C HIS A 201 -8.49 5.90 9.79
N HIS A 202 -8.88 6.80 8.91
CA HIS A 202 -7.94 7.64 8.17
C HIS A 202 -8.38 9.11 8.32
N HIS A 203 -7.57 9.89 9.02
CA HIS A 203 -7.83 11.31 9.27
C HIS A 203 -6.86 12.18 8.44
N PRO A 204 -7.16 12.37 7.15
CA PRO A 204 -6.22 12.98 6.22
C PRO A 204 -5.75 14.35 6.68
N SER A 205 -4.42 14.52 6.74
CA SER A 205 -3.81 15.82 7.00
C SER A 205 -4.29 16.89 6.00
N THR A 206 -4.47 18.11 6.47
CA THR A 206 -4.84 19.26 5.63
C THR A 206 -3.74 19.67 4.64
N HIS A 207 -2.50 19.22 4.87
CA HIS A 207 -1.34 19.48 4.01
C HIS A 207 -1.22 18.41 2.93
N ARG A 208 -1.94 18.57 1.83
CA ARG A 208 -1.90 17.66 0.68
C ARG A 208 -1.41 18.37 -0.58
N ASP A 209 -0.72 17.59 -1.44
CA ASP A 209 -0.35 18.07 -2.77
C ASP A 209 -1.59 18.47 -3.58
N ALA A 210 -1.42 19.48 -4.44
CA ALA A 210 -2.47 19.90 -5.36
C ALA A 210 -2.93 18.70 -6.21
N ASN A 211 -4.25 18.57 -6.42
CA ASN A 211 -4.86 17.45 -7.14
C ASN A 211 -4.19 17.17 -8.51
N THR A 212 -3.78 18.23 -9.23
CA THR A 212 -3.09 18.10 -10.53
C THR A 212 -1.74 17.40 -10.42
N VAL A 213 -0.97 17.65 -9.33
CA VAL A 213 0.33 17.01 -9.07
C VAL A 213 0.10 15.53 -8.79
N ARG A 214 -0.86 15.21 -7.92
CA ARG A 214 -1.25 13.84 -7.60
C ARG A 214 -1.69 13.06 -8.84
N GLN A 215 -2.57 13.63 -9.67
CA GLN A 215 -3.04 12.99 -10.91
C GLN A 215 -1.89 12.73 -11.90
N THR A 216 -0.95 13.66 -12.02
CA THR A 216 0.25 13.48 -12.84
C THR A 216 1.09 12.30 -12.34
N GLY A 217 1.27 12.18 -11.03
CA GLY A 217 1.98 11.06 -10.40
C GLY A 217 1.30 9.72 -10.66
N ILE A 218 -0.03 9.64 -10.49
CA ILE A 218 -0.82 8.43 -10.78
C ILE A 218 -0.64 7.99 -12.24
N TRP A 219 -0.73 8.90 -13.20
CA TRP A 219 -0.51 8.56 -14.61
C TRP A 219 0.90 8.09 -14.89
N ARG A 220 1.92 8.72 -14.30
CA ARG A 220 3.31 8.24 -14.37
C ARG A 220 3.42 6.80 -13.89
N SER A 221 2.87 6.50 -12.71
CA SER A 221 2.95 5.17 -12.09
C SER A 221 2.21 4.11 -12.93
N ARG A 222 1.01 4.40 -13.40
CA ARG A 222 0.26 3.52 -14.32
C ARG A 222 1.02 3.21 -15.61
N VAL A 223 1.68 4.21 -16.20
CA VAL A 223 2.50 4.03 -17.43
C VAL A 223 3.71 3.14 -17.13
N LEU A 224 4.42 3.38 -16.03
CA LEU A 224 5.57 2.57 -15.64
C LEU A 224 5.17 1.14 -15.28
N THR A 225 4.08 0.94 -14.51
CA THR A 225 3.53 -0.38 -14.21
C THR A 225 3.16 -1.12 -15.49
N ALA A 226 2.48 -0.47 -16.43
CA ALA A 226 2.15 -1.08 -17.71
C ALA A 226 3.41 -1.43 -18.54
N LEU A 227 4.42 -0.57 -18.55
CA LEU A 227 5.69 -0.85 -19.21
C LEU A 227 6.40 -2.07 -18.61
N MET A 228 6.33 -2.21 -17.29
CA MET A 228 6.95 -3.32 -16.56
C MET A 228 6.16 -4.63 -16.69
N ARG A 229 4.82 -4.57 -16.79
CA ARG A 229 3.94 -5.72 -16.54
C ARG A 229 3.02 -6.10 -17.70
N TYR A 230 2.64 -5.17 -18.57
CA TYR A 230 1.65 -5.46 -19.58
C TYR A 230 2.26 -6.03 -20.89
N PRO A 231 1.56 -6.92 -21.61
CA PRO A 231 1.92 -7.28 -22.98
C PRO A 231 1.80 -6.04 -23.90
N LEU A 232 2.56 -6.03 -25.00
CA LEU A 232 2.69 -4.86 -25.88
C LEU A 232 1.35 -4.24 -26.33
N PRO A 233 0.30 -5.01 -26.71
CA PRO A 233 -0.98 -4.40 -27.10
C PRO A 233 -1.66 -3.66 -25.95
N ALA A 234 -1.63 -4.21 -24.73
CA ALA A 234 -2.22 -3.59 -23.54
C ALA A 234 -1.40 -2.36 -23.10
N LEU A 235 -0.06 -2.42 -23.20
CA LEU A 235 0.81 -1.27 -22.99
C LEU A 235 0.47 -0.13 -23.96
N ALA A 236 0.32 -0.41 -25.26
CA ALA A 236 -0.07 0.60 -26.23
C ALA A 236 -1.43 1.25 -25.88
N GLY A 237 -2.40 0.44 -25.45
CA GLY A 237 -3.68 0.93 -24.93
C GLY A 237 -3.52 1.85 -23.72
N GLN A 238 -2.65 1.50 -22.78
CA GLN A 238 -2.38 2.34 -21.59
C GLN A 238 -1.70 3.67 -21.94
N LEU A 239 -0.75 3.66 -22.86
CA LEU A 239 -0.11 4.88 -23.37
C LEU A 239 -1.11 5.81 -24.03
N LEU A 240 -2.03 5.23 -24.84
CA LEU A 240 -3.08 5.99 -25.49
C LEU A 240 -4.09 6.59 -24.49
N ARG A 241 -4.48 5.82 -23.45
CA ARG A 241 -5.30 6.35 -22.34
C ARG A 241 -4.63 7.52 -21.64
N ALA A 242 -3.33 7.40 -21.33
CA ALA A 242 -2.57 8.48 -20.72
C ALA A 242 -2.54 9.73 -21.64
N ALA A 243 -2.30 9.57 -22.94
CA ALA A 243 -2.30 10.68 -23.88
C ALA A 243 -3.67 11.39 -23.97
N ARG A 244 -4.78 10.63 -23.85
CA ARG A 244 -6.16 11.15 -23.87
C ARG A 244 -6.64 11.74 -22.54
N ALA A 245 -5.95 11.49 -21.43
CA ALA A 245 -6.32 11.99 -20.10
C ALA A 245 -5.99 13.50 -19.91
N GLY A 246 -5.71 14.22 -20.98
CA GLY A 246 -5.41 15.64 -20.94
C GLY A 246 -4.04 15.96 -20.30
N ARG A 247 -3.92 17.18 -19.73
CA ARG A 247 -2.65 17.68 -19.19
C ARG A 247 -2.01 16.75 -18.14
N PRO A 248 -2.73 16.16 -17.16
CA PRO A 248 -2.12 15.26 -16.19
C PRO A 248 -1.53 13.99 -16.83
N GLY A 249 -2.22 13.40 -17.80
CA GLY A 249 -1.75 12.21 -18.49
C GLY A 249 -0.51 12.46 -19.33
N VAL A 250 -0.48 13.54 -20.11
CA VAL A 250 0.69 13.93 -20.93
C VAL A 250 1.90 14.24 -20.04
N ARG A 251 1.71 14.95 -18.92
CA ARG A 251 2.77 15.19 -17.94
C ARG A 251 3.23 13.90 -17.26
N GLY A 252 2.30 12.98 -17.02
CA GLY A 252 2.60 11.63 -16.49
C GLY A 252 3.52 10.86 -17.43
N LEU A 253 3.21 10.82 -18.73
CA LEU A 253 4.07 10.23 -19.76
C LEU A 253 5.47 10.86 -19.76
N ALA A 254 5.55 12.19 -19.81
CA ALA A 254 6.84 12.90 -19.81
C ALA A 254 7.66 12.60 -18.54
N SER A 255 7.02 12.57 -17.38
CA SER A 255 7.68 12.29 -16.10
C SER A 255 8.09 10.83 -15.91
N ALA A 256 7.55 9.90 -16.70
CA ALA A 256 7.97 8.50 -16.72
C ALA A 256 9.29 8.27 -17.49
N VAL A 257 9.60 9.12 -18.48
CA VAL A 257 10.75 8.94 -19.40
C VAL A 257 12.08 8.63 -18.69
N PRO A 258 12.50 9.36 -17.64
CA PRO A 258 13.77 9.09 -16.96
C PRO A 258 13.84 7.69 -16.31
N ARG A 259 12.69 7.06 -16.04
CA ARG A 259 12.60 5.74 -15.40
C ARG A 259 12.40 4.59 -16.37
N VAL A 260 12.19 4.87 -17.65
CA VAL A 260 12.02 3.85 -18.71
C VAL A 260 13.15 2.81 -18.71
N PRO A 261 14.45 3.18 -18.63
CA PRO A 261 15.50 2.17 -18.62
C PRO A 261 15.41 1.20 -17.42
N ALA A 262 15.08 1.71 -16.23
CA ALA A 262 14.88 0.89 -15.03
C ALA A 262 13.64 0.00 -15.17
N ALA A 263 12.53 0.55 -15.67
CA ALA A 263 11.30 -0.20 -15.91
C ALA A 263 11.50 -1.34 -16.92
N LEU A 264 12.27 -1.10 -17.98
CA LEU A 264 12.59 -2.14 -18.98
C LEU A 264 13.47 -3.25 -18.40
N ARG A 265 14.43 -2.92 -17.53
CA ARG A 265 15.24 -3.93 -16.83
C ARG A 265 14.42 -4.80 -15.88
N ALA A 266 13.41 -4.19 -15.23
CA ALA A 266 12.49 -4.87 -14.31
C ALA A 266 11.27 -5.49 -15.01
N ARG A 267 11.24 -5.50 -16.35
CA ARG A 267 10.10 -5.97 -17.13
C ARG A 267 9.88 -7.48 -16.96
N ARG A 268 8.67 -7.82 -16.48
CA ARG A 268 8.13 -9.19 -16.42
C ARG A 268 6.66 -9.12 -16.81
N VAL A 269 6.30 -9.69 -17.94
CA VAL A 269 4.92 -9.65 -18.45
C VAL A 269 4.04 -10.55 -17.59
N LEU A 270 2.87 -10.03 -17.22
CA LEU A 270 1.89 -10.75 -16.39
C LEU A 270 1.32 -11.97 -17.12
N PRO A 271 0.93 -13.02 -16.37
CA PRO A 271 0.14 -14.12 -16.89
C PRO A 271 -1.19 -13.63 -17.49
N THR A 272 -1.69 -14.35 -18.48
CA THR A 272 -2.97 -14.01 -19.17
C THR A 272 -4.14 -13.95 -18.19
N THR A 273 -4.15 -14.80 -17.15
CA THR A 273 -5.18 -14.81 -16.10
C THR A 273 -5.27 -13.48 -15.37
N VAL A 274 -4.13 -12.92 -14.93
CA VAL A 274 -4.09 -11.61 -14.26
C VAL A 274 -4.47 -10.50 -15.24
N MET A 275 -3.99 -10.57 -16.49
CA MET A 275 -4.36 -9.58 -17.52
C MET A 275 -5.85 -9.60 -17.89
N THR A 276 -6.53 -10.74 -17.72
CA THR A 276 -7.99 -10.80 -17.88
C THR A 276 -8.66 -9.97 -16.77
N GLY A 277 -8.28 -10.15 -15.51
CA GLY A 277 -8.80 -9.34 -14.42
C GLY A 277 -8.50 -7.84 -14.58
N VAL A 278 -7.30 -7.48 -15.07
CA VAL A 278 -6.97 -6.08 -15.40
C VAL A 278 -7.96 -5.50 -16.44
N ARG A 279 -8.37 -6.28 -17.44
CA ARG A 279 -9.35 -5.83 -18.46
C ARG A 279 -10.75 -5.69 -17.86
N GLU A 280 -11.18 -6.62 -17.01
CA GLU A 280 -12.46 -6.55 -16.30
C GLU A 280 -12.58 -5.27 -15.46
N LEU A 281 -11.49 -4.87 -14.78
CA LEU A 281 -11.44 -3.61 -14.03
C LEU A 281 -11.40 -2.34 -14.89
N GLN A 282 -11.08 -2.46 -16.17
CA GLN A 282 -10.98 -1.32 -17.09
C GLN A 282 -12.25 -1.08 -17.91
N GLY A 283 -13.24 -2.00 -17.79
CA GLY A 283 -14.60 -1.94 -18.30
C GLY A 283 -14.76 -1.83 -19.79
#